data_fae82a1e6fcaf323f7a73c4cba10c2c3
#
_entry.id   fae82a1e6fcaf323f7a73c4cba10c2c3
#
_cell.length_a   1.000
_cell.length_b   1.000
_cell.length_c   1.000
_cell.angle_alpha   90.00
_cell.angle_beta   90.00
_cell.angle_gamma   90.00
#
_symmetry.space_group_name_H-M   'P 1'
#
loop_
_entity.id
_entity.type
_entity.pdbx_description
1 polymer ?
#
loop_
_entity_poly.entity_id
_entity_poly.type
_entity_poly.pdbx_seq_one_letter_code
_entity_poly.pdbx_strand_id
1 'polypeptide(L)'
;MENMSREEILKTSLETRENEVMHYQINIDNYTLALQEIETLSADERAELSGFTEQLRTLLTSEKLEQKKAKIMLAVIKKQME
;
A
#
# COMPACT_ATOMS: atom_id res chain seq x y z
N MET A 1 29.13 -0.48 22.94
CA MET A 1 27.99 -0.44 22.00
C MET A 1 27.05 0.70 22.43
N GLU A 2 26.81 1.62 21.54
CA GLU A 2 25.92 2.73 21.83
C GLU A 2 24.46 2.30 21.63
N ASN A 3 23.63 2.66 22.60
CA ASN A 3 22.18 2.44 22.46
C ASN A 3 21.57 3.64 21.78
N MET A 4 20.67 3.40 20.85
CA MET A 4 19.90 4.46 20.21
C MET A 4 18.98 5.11 21.25
N SER A 5 18.87 6.43 21.21
CA SER A 5 17.89 7.14 22.03
C SER A 5 16.48 6.83 21.55
N ARG A 6 15.49 7.11 22.41
CA ARG A 6 14.09 6.94 22.05
C ARG A 6 13.73 7.76 20.82
N GLU A 7 14.22 9.00 20.72
CA GLU A 7 13.98 9.88 19.58
C GLU A 7 14.53 9.32 18.28
N GLU A 8 15.74 8.73 18.32
CA GLU A 8 16.36 8.10 17.15
C GLU A 8 15.56 6.89 16.69
N ILE A 9 15.11 6.06 17.64
CA ILE A 9 14.29 4.89 17.32
C ILE A 9 12.96 5.30 16.70
N LEU A 10 12.30 6.31 17.26
CA LEU A 10 11.04 6.84 16.72
C LEU A 10 11.23 7.42 15.33
N LYS A 11 12.32 8.13 15.10
CA LYS A 11 12.63 8.71 13.78
C LYS A 11 12.82 7.62 12.74
N THR A 12 13.57 6.56 13.06
CA THR A 12 13.77 5.41 12.17
C THR A 12 12.44 4.69 11.90
N SER A 13 11.62 4.50 12.93
CA SER A 13 10.29 3.91 12.81
C SER A 13 9.37 4.76 11.93
N LEU A 14 9.45 6.09 12.05
CA LEU A 14 8.68 7.01 11.22
C LEU A 14 9.02 6.83 9.75
N GLU A 15 10.30 6.80 9.41
CA GLU A 15 10.76 6.61 8.03
C GLU A 15 10.29 5.27 7.47
N THR A 16 10.37 4.22 8.27
CA THR A 16 9.93 2.87 7.88
C THR A 16 8.42 2.88 7.55
N ARG A 17 7.61 3.50 8.41
CA ARG A 17 6.15 3.55 8.20
C ARG A 17 5.77 4.43 7.02
N GLU A 18 6.48 5.54 6.81
CA GLU A 18 6.26 6.39 5.64
C GLU A 18 6.57 5.62 4.34
N ASN A 19 7.65 4.85 4.33
CA ASN A 19 8.03 4.01 3.19
C ASN A 19 6.98 2.92 2.93
N GLU A 20 6.44 2.29 3.97
CA GLU A 20 5.37 1.30 3.84
C GLU A 20 4.13 1.91 3.21
N VAL A 21 3.70 3.07 3.68
CA VAL A 21 2.53 3.78 3.13
C VAL A 21 2.73 4.07 1.66
N MET A 22 3.92 4.54 1.28
CA MET A 22 4.26 4.83 -0.12
C MET A 22 4.28 3.55 -0.97
N HIS A 23 4.83 2.46 -0.43
CA HIS A 23 4.91 1.17 -1.12
C HIS A 23 3.49 0.64 -1.43
N TYR A 24 2.61 0.67 -0.44
CA TYR A 24 1.21 0.29 -0.64
C TYR A 24 0.51 1.20 -1.65
N GLN A 25 0.80 2.50 -1.63
CA GLN A 25 0.22 3.44 -2.58
C GLN A 25 0.63 3.11 -4.02
N ILE A 26 1.90 2.79 -4.24
CA ILE A 26 2.39 2.38 -5.57
C ILE A 26 1.66 1.12 -6.04
N ASN A 27 1.49 0.14 -5.17
CA ASN A 27 0.78 -1.08 -5.52
C ASN A 27 -0.70 -0.81 -5.84
N ILE A 28 -1.36 0.05 -5.04
CA ILE A 28 -2.75 0.47 -5.26
C ILE A 28 -2.88 1.12 -6.64
N ASP A 29 -1.97 2.04 -6.97
CA ASP A 29 -1.96 2.73 -8.26
C ASP A 29 -1.76 1.75 -9.41
N ASN A 30 -0.82 0.81 -9.26
CA ASN A 30 -0.55 -0.21 -10.29
C ASN A 30 -1.77 -1.09 -10.56
N TYR A 31 -2.44 -1.57 -9.52
CA TYR A 31 -3.62 -2.42 -9.67
C TYR A 31 -4.81 -1.64 -10.24
N THR A 32 -4.98 -0.39 -9.80
CA THR A 32 -6.03 0.50 -10.32
C THR A 32 -5.85 0.75 -11.81
N LEU A 33 -4.62 1.09 -12.23
CA LEU A 33 -4.30 1.34 -13.63
C LEU A 33 -4.44 0.07 -14.48
N ALA A 34 -4.04 -1.08 -13.94
CA ALA A 34 -4.20 -2.37 -14.63
C ALA A 34 -5.69 -2.67 -14.89
N LEU A 35 -6.56 -2.43 -13.90
CA LEU A 35 -8.00 -2.61 -14.07
C LEU A 35 -8.56 -1.67 -15.15
N GLN A 36 -8.09 -0.42 -15.19
CA GLN A 36 -8.48 0.54 -16.22
C GLN A 36 -8.04 0.09 -17.63
N GLU A 37 -6.82 -0.44 -17.74
CA GLU A 37 -6.33 -0.98 -19.03
C GLU A 37 -7.20 -2.14 -19.52
N ILE A 38 -7.61 -3.03 -18.62
CA ILE A 38 -8.49 -4.16 -18.97
C ILE A 38 -9.82 -3.65 -19.52
N GLU A 39 -10.35 -2.54 -18.98
CA GLU A 39 -11.60 -1.95 -19.46
C GLU A 39 -11.52 -1.47 -20.92
N THR A 40 -10.32 -1.19 -21.42
CA THR A 40 -10.13 -0.75 -22.81
C THR A 40 -10.13 -1.90 -23.81
N LEU A 41 -10.09 -3.15 -23.33
CA LEU A 41 -10.04 -4.33 -24.18
C LEU A 41 -11.42 -4.71 -24.73
N SER A 42 -11.45 -5.56 -25.76
CA SER A 42 -12.69 -6.10 -26.31
C SER A 42 -13.42 -6.96 -25.27
N ALA A 43 -14.72 -7.18 -25.47
CA ALA A 43 -15.52 -8.03 -24.59
C ALA A 43 -14.95 -9.45 -24.49
N ASP A 44 -14.47 -10.00 -25.61
CA ASP A 44 -13.89 -11.35 -25.64
C ASP A 44 -12.59 -11.41 -24.84
N GLU A 45 -11.71 -10.42 -25.00
CA GLU A 45 -10.46 -10.35 -24.25
C GLU A 45 -10.71 -10.17 -22.76
N ARG A 46 -11.68 -9.32 -22.39
CA ARG A 46 -12.05 -9.15 -20.97
C ARG A 46 -12.58 -10.45 -20.37
N ALA A 47 -13.36 -11.22 -21.13
CA ALA A 47 -13.86 -12.53 -20.69
C ALA A 47 -12.72 -13.51 -20.44
N GLU A 48 -11.71 -13.54 -21.32
CA GLU A 48 -10.53 -14.38 -21.17
C GLU A 48 -9.73 -14.02 -19.91
N LEU A 49 -9.75 -12.74 -19.51
CA LEU A 49 -8.99 -12.23 -18.38
C LEU A 49 -9.81 -12.13 -17.09
N SER A 50 -11.03 -12.70 -17.06
CA SER A 50 -11.91 -12.55 -15.90
C SER A 50 -11.30 -13.00 -14.58
N GLY A 51 -10.56 -14.11 -14.57
CA GLY A 51 -9.85 -14.59 -13.38
C GLY A 51 -8.76 -13.64 -12.92
N PHE A 52 -7.99 -13.11 -13.84
CA PHE A 52 -6.97 -12.11 -13.57
C PHE A 52 -7.59 -10.82 -13.02
N THR A 53 -8.69 -10.38 -13.61
CA THR A 53 -9.43 -9.19 -13.15
C THR A 53 -9.88 -9.34 -11.69
N GLU A 54 -10.45 -10.49 -11.34
CA GLU A 54 -10.86 -10.77 -9.97
C GLU A 54 -9.67 -10.81 -9.00
N GLN A 55 -8.56 -11.38 -9.44
CA GLN A 55 -7.32 -11.39 -8.65
C GLN A 55 -6.83 -9.97 -8.38
N LEU A 56 -6.84 -9.09 -9.38
CA LEU A 56 -6.44 -7.68 -9.23
C LEU A 56 -7.34 -6.95 -8.23
N ARG A 57 -8.65 -7.18 -8.28
CA ARG A 57 -9.60 -6.57 -7.34
C ARG A 57 -9.33 -7.02 -5.90
N THR A 58 -9.06 -8.29 -5.70
CA THR A 58 -8.72 -8.86 -4.39
C THR A 58 -7.44 -8.24 -3.86
N LEU A 59 -6.40 -8.17 -4.70
CA LEU A 59 -5.11 -7.57 -4.33
C LEU A 59 -5.28 -6.08 -4.01
N LEU A 60 -6.06 -5.35 -4.79
CA LEU A 60 -6.33 -3.92 -4.56
C LEU A 60 -7.00 -3.69 -3.20
N THR A 61 -8.02 -4.51 -2.88
CA THR A 61 -8.71 -4.43 -1.58
C THR A 61 -7.75 -4.70 -0.43
N SER A 62 -6.91 -5.73 -0.57
CA SER A 62 -5.90 -6.10 0.43
C SER A 62 -4.88 -4.98 0.65
N GLU A 63 -4.35 -4.41 -0.44
CA GLU A 63 -3.36 -3.31 -0.35
C GLU A 63 -3.94 -2.07 0.33
N LYS A 64 -5.20 -1.73 0.02
CA LYS A 64 -5.88 -0.59 0.66
C LYS A 64 -6.03 -0.81 2.17
N LEU A 65 -6.35 -2.02 2.58
CA LEU A 65 -6.48 -2.36 4.00
C LEU A 65 -5.13 -2.28 4.70
N GLU A 66 -4.08 -2.85 4.11
CA GLU A 66 -2.73 -2.79 4.67
C GLU A 66 -2.22 -1.36 4.77
N GLN A 67 -2.52 -0.53 3.77
CA GLN A 67 -2.16 0.89 3.82
C GLN A 67 -2.85 1.62 4.99
N LYS A 68 -4.12 1.33 5.24
CA LYS A 68 -4.84 1.91 6.39
C LYS A 68 -4.17 1.55 7.71
N LYS A 69 -3.76 0.29 7.86
CA LYS A 69 -3.03 -0.17 9.05
C LYS A 69 -1.71 0.58 9.20
N ALA A 70 -0.96 0.72 8.12
CA ALA A 70 0.32 1.44 8.13
C ALA A 70 0.13 2.92 8.49
N LYS A 71 -0.91 3.56 7.97
CA LYS A 71 -1.24 4.96 8.30
C LYS A 71 -1.59 5.14 9.78
N ILE A 72 -2.28 4.17 10.38
CA ILE A 72 -2.59 4.20 11.82
C ILE A 72 -1.29 4.13 12.63
N MET A 73 -0.39 3.23 12.29
CA MET A 73 0.89 3.10 12.97
C MET A 73 1.76 4.34 12.78
N LEU A 74 1.71 4.94 11.60
CA LEU A 74 2.41 6.20 11.33
C LEU A 74 1.89 7.32 12.23
N ALA A 75 0.57 7.44 12.37
CA ALA A 75 -0.06 8.43 13.24
C ALA A 75 0.33 8.24 14.71
N VAL A 76 0.41 6.98 15.17
CA VAL A 76 0.82 6.64 16.54
C VAL A 76 2.26 7.09 16.80
N ILE A 77 3.15 6.85 15.86
CA ILE A 77 4.56 7.27 15.97
C ILE A 77 4.67 8.80 16.03
N LYS A 78 3.96 9.49 15.15
CA LYS A 78 3.95 10.96 15.12
C LYS A 78 3.47 11.56 16.43
N LYS A 79 2.46 10.96 17.06
CA LYS A 79 1.97 11.40 18.38
C LYS A 79 3.02 11.26 19.47
N GLN A 80 3.85 10.25 19.39
CA GLN A 80 4.93 10.05 20.37
C GLN A 80 6.08 11.03 20.18
N MET A 81 6.19 11.65 19.02
CA MET A 81 7.25 12.60 18.68
C MET A 81 6.86 14.06 18.97
N GLU A 82 5.59 14.30 19.28
CA GLU A 82 5.09 15.64 19.63
C GLU A 82 5.50 16.08 21.03
#